data_93c8781e93548a31d07039205f876a71
#
_entry.id   93c8781e93548a31d07039205f876a71
#
_cell.length_a   1.000
_cell.length_b   1.000
_cell.length_c   1.000
_cell.angle_alpha   90.00
_cell.angle_beta   90.00
_cell.angle_gamma   90.00
#
_symmetry.space_group_name_H-M   'P 1'
#
loop_
_entity.id
_entity.type
_entity.pdbx_description
1 polymer ?
#
loop_
_entity_poly.entity_id
_entity_poly.type
_entity_poly.pdbx_seq_one_letter_code
_entity_poly.pdbx_strand_id
1 'polypeptide(L)'
;MFIYSVNDAANPQLEGQFAHVRSCDPIVADDQFAYVTLSSCSTCGGFTNQMDVLDIKNINAPMLVKSYPFTNPHGLSKDNDLLFICDGADGLKVFDATHADNIQPLQQFTGLETYDVIANNNVALVVAKDGVYQYEYSNINNIHLLSKISIIK
;
A
#
# COMPACT_ATOMS: atom_id res chain seq x y z
N MET A 1 7.41 1.82 12.44
CA MET A 1 8.28 1.78 11.26
C MET A 1 9.71 2.06 11.67
N PHE A 2 10.67 1.28 11.16
CA PHE A 2 12.11 1.51 11.35
C PHE A 2 12.76 1.73 10.00
N ILE A 3 13.71 2.67 9.93
CA ILE A 3 14.46 3.01 8.71
C ILE A 3 15.92 2.66 8.96
N TYR A 4 16.49 1.82 8.09
CA TYR A 4 17.89 1.39 8.19
C TYR A 4 18.65 1.79 6.92
N SER A 5 19.89 2.27 7.12
CA SER A 5 20.87 2.32 6.04
C SER A 5 21.37 0.90 5.71
N VAL A 6 21.42 0.58 4.45
CA VAL A 6 21.97 -0.68 3.91
C VAL A 6 23.19 -0.43 3.05
N ASN A 7 23.88 0.70 3.21
CA ASN A 7 25.13 1.01 2.52
C ASN A 7 26.21 -0.06 2.77
N ASP A 8 26.24 -0.63 3.98
CA ASP A 8 26.90 -1.89 4.29
C ASP A 8 25.81 -2.93 4.58
N ALA A 9 25.48 -3.76 3.59
CA ALA A 9 24.42 -4.76 3.70
C ALA A 9 24.69 -5.83 4.78
N ALA A 10 25.95 -6.03 5.18
CA ALA A 10 26.32 -6.95 6.26
C ALA A 10 26.07 -6.34 7.66
N ASN A 11 26.03 -5.01 7.76
CA ASN A 11 25.86 -4.29 9.01
C ASN A 11 24.86 -3.13 8.86
N PRO A 12 23.55 -3.38 8.73
CA PRO A 12 22.53 -2.34 8.63
C PRO A 12 22.54 -1.43 9.86
N GLN A 13 22.50 -0.12 9.65
CA GLN A 13 22.48 0.88 10.74
C GLN A 13 21.09 1.52 10.83
N LEU A 14 20.54 1.58 12.06
CA LEU A 14 19.28 2.28 12.30
C LEU A 14 19.50 3.80 12.14
N GLU A 15 18.75 4.41 11.23
CA GLU A 15 18.81 5.86 10.95
C GLU A 15 17.57 6.60 11.45
N GLY A 16 16.41 5.96 11.44
CA GLY A 16 15.18 6.61 11.88
C GLY A 16 14.12 5.64 12.36
N GLN A 17 13.15 6.19 13.10
CA GLN A 17 11.97 5.44 13.51
C GLN A 17 10.74 6.33 13.60
N PHE A 18 9.58 5.75 13.30
CA PHE A 18 8.28 6.35 13.56
C PHE A 18 7.43 5.38 14.38
N ALA A 19 7.00 5.82 15.56
CA ALA A 19 6.12 5.04 16.42
C ALA A 19 4.68 5.20 15.96
N HIS A 20 4.06 4.15 15.48
CA HIS A 20 2.63 4.01 15.31
C HIS A 20 2.15 2.82 16.12
N VAL A 21 0.87 2.72 16.34
CA VAL A 21 0.32 1.85 17.39
C VAL A 21 0.67 0.37 17.22
N ARG A 22 1.17 -0.09 16.04
CA ARG A 22 1.48 -1.52 15.78
C ARG A 22 2.52 -1.75 14.68
N SER A 23 3.10 -2.96 14.68
CA SER A 23 4.30 -3.32 13.92
C SER A 23 4.07 -4.36 12.79
N CYS A 24 2.80 -4.67 12.44
CA CYS A 24 2.49 -5.69 11.43
C CYS A 24 1.99 -5.11 10.10
N ASP A 25 2.17 -3.82 9.89
CA ASP A 25 1.49 -3.12 8.80
C ASP A 25 2.36 -3.06 7.55
N PRO A 26 1.78 -3.36 6.36
CA PRO A 26 2.47 -3.19 5.08
C PRO A 26 2.87 -1.73 4.84
N ILE A 27 4.00 -1.55 4.17
CA ILE A 27 4.56 -0.24 3.85
C ILE A 27 5.12 -0.22 2.43
N VAL A 28 4.91 0.87 1.71
CA VAL A 28 5.63 1.24 0.51
C VAL A 28 6.17 2.66 0.67
N ALA A 29 7.33 2.94 0.11
CA ALA A 29 7.95 4.26 0.19
C ALA A 29 8.57 4.66 -1.15
N ASP A 30 8.62 5.96 -1.38
CA ASP A 30 9.47 6.61 -2.38
C ASP A 30 10.55 7.46 -1.68
N ASP A 31 11.22 8.32 -2.42
CA ASP A 31 12.32 9.16 -1.88
C ASP A 31 11.85 10.20 -0.84
N GLN A 32 10.56 10.51 -0.76
CA GLN A 32 10.01 11.60 0.04
C GLN A 32 8.95 11.16 1.05
N PHE A 33 8.16 10.13 0.70
CA PHE A 33 7.01 9.72 1.49
C PHE A 33 6.97 8.20 1.69
N ALA A 34 6.46 7.78 2.85
CA ALA A 34 6.09 6.41 3.13
C ALA A 34 4.57 6.32 3.35
N TYR A 35 3.97 5.27 2.81
CA TYR A 35 2.55 4.96 2.91
C TYR A 35 2.41 3.66 3.70
N VAL A 36 1.67 3.69 4.79
CA VAL A 36 1.53 2.56 5.73
C VAL A 36 0.06 2.26 5.94
N THR A 37 -0.38 1.07 5.60
CA THR A 37 -1.74 0.63 5.91
C THR A 37 -1.82 0.04 7.32
N LEU A 38 -2.81 0.47 8.11
CA LEU A 38 -3.09 0.01 9.46
C LEU A 38 -4.43 -0.73 9.47
N SER A 39 -4.45 -1.99 9.92
CA SER A 39 -5.67 -2.80 9.94
C SER A 39 -6.04 -3.27 11.35
N SER A 40 -7.31 -3.14 11.70
CA SER A 40 -7.86 -3.67 12.95
C SER A 40 -8.02 -5.19 12.96
N CYS A 41 -7.97 -5.85 11.80
CA CYS A 41 -8.18 -7.30 11.64
C CYS A 41 -6.91 -8.13 11.81
N SER A 42 -5.76 -7.51 12.09
CA SER A 42 -4.51 -8.26 12.25
C SER A 42 -4.43 -8.94 13.61
N THR A 43 -3.69 -10.05 13.70
CA THR A 43 -3.31 -10.70 14.96
C THR A 43 -2.53 -9.74 15.87
N CYS A 44 -2.00 -8.65 15.34
CA CYS A 44 -1.35 -7.57 16.05
C CYS A 44 -2.33 -6.63 16.77
N GLY A 45 -3.64 -6.83 16.58
CA GLY A 45 -4.76 -6.22 17.29
C GLY A 45 -4.84 -4.69 17.12
N GLY A 46 -5.18 -4.11 15.92
CA GLY A 46 -5.45 -2.69 15.64
C GLY A 46 -6.86 -2.25 16.03
N PHE A 47 -7.04 -0.96 16.30
CA PHE A 47 -8.37 -0.34 16.52
C PHE A 47 -8.75 0.59 15.37
N THR A 48 -7.85 0.81 14.42
CA THR A 48 -8.04 1.73 13.30
C THR A 48 -7.81 1.01 11.98
N ASN A 49 -8.64 1.35 10.99
CA ASN A 49 -8.49 0.95 9.60
C ASN A 49 -8.19 2.22 8.80
N GLN A 50 -6.94 2.42 8.46
CA GLN A 50 -6.50 3.64 7.78
C GLN A 50 -5.19 3.41 7.03
N MET A 51 -4.83 4.35 6.20
CA MET A 51 -3.49 4.50 5.67
C MET A 51 -2.90 5.80 6.19
N ASP A 52 -1.71 5.73 6.76
CA ASP A 52 -0.91 6.88 7.15
C ASP A 52 0.10 7.23 6.07
N VAL A 53 0.21 8.52 5.76
CA VAL A 53 1.24 9.08 4.88
C VAL A 53 2.25 9.80 5.74
N LEU A 54 3.50 9.42 5.63
CA LEU A 54 4.61 9.97 6.40
C LEU A 54 5.57 10.72 5.48
N ASP A 55 5.97 11.93 5.85
CA ASP A 55 7.13 12.62 5.26
C ASP A 55 8.41 11.96 5.81
N ILE A 56 9.22 11.44 4.92
CA ILE A 56 10.50 10.78 5.23
C ILE A 56 11.71 11.49 4.63
N LYS A 57 11.56 12.74 4.16
CA LYS A 57 12.69 13.55 3.66
C LYS A 57 13.78 13.71 4.70
N ASN A 58 13.38 13.83 5.97
CA ASN A 58 14.29 13.66 7.10
C ASN A 58 14.08 12.27 7.71
N ILE A 59 14.83 11.29 7.24
CA ILE A 59 14.73 9.89 7.68
C ILE A 59 14.98 9.69 9.19
N ASN A 60 15.71 10.61 9.85
CA ASN A 60 15.96 10.56 11.29
C ASN A 60 14.76 11.06 12.10
N ALA A 61 13.83 11.77 11.49
CA ALA A 61 12.64 12.34 12.13
C ALA A 61 11.43 12.31 11.18
N PRO A 62 10.90 11.11 10.82
CA PRO A 62 9.71 11.00 10.00
C PRO A 62 8.50 11.65 10.67
N MET A 63 7.65 12.32 9.88
CA MET A 63 6.46 13.03 10.38
C MET A 63 5.19 12.56 9.68
N LEU A 64 4.11 12.42 10.43
CA LEU A 64 2.79 12.15 9.87
C LEU A 64 2.31 13.38 9.07
N VAL A 65 2.00 13.18 7.79
CA VAL A 65 1.41 14.18 6.90
C VAL A 65 -0.11 14.13 7.00
N LYS A 66 -0.69 12.93 6.79
CA LYS A 66 -2.14 12.73 6.77
C LYS A 66 -2.51 11.27 6.98
N SER A 67 -3.70 11.04 7.53
CA SER A 67 -4.34 9.74 7.60
C SER A 67 -5.58 9.70 6.72
N TYR A 68 -5.77 8.59 6.01
CA TYR A 68 -6.92 8.33 5.15
C TYR A 68 -7.69 7.11 5.68
N PRO A 69 -9.01 7.20 5.92
CA PRO A 69 -9.79 6.07 6.43
C PRO A 69 -10.01 5.01 5.35
N PHE A 70 -9.98 3.75 5.76
CA PHE A 70 -10.27 2.57 4.95
C PHE A 70 -11.19 1.61 5.70
N THR A 71 -11.70 0.56 5.02
CA THR A 71 -12.59 -0.42 5.65
C THR A 71 -11.82 -1.55 6.31
N ASN A 72 -10.88 -2.14 5.58
CA ASN A 72 -9.99 -3.21 6.05
C ASN A 72 -8.74 -3.27 5.16
N PRO A 73 -7.85 -2.27 5.27
CA PRO A 73 -6.71 -2.17 4.39
C PRO A 73 -5.67 -3.25 4.70
N HIS A 74 -5.08 -3.81 3.64
CA HIS A 74 -4.05 -4.82 3.62
C HIS A 74 -2.83 -4.33 2.83
N GLY A 75 -2.30 -5.16 1.92
CA GLY A 75 -1.16 -4.83 1.09
C GLY A 75 -1.40 -3.63 0.18
N LEU A 76 -0.32 -2.92 -0.11
CA LEU A 76 -0.32 -1.74 -0.97
C LEU A 76 0.93 -1.73 -1.85
N SER A 77 0.84 -1.06 -3.00
CA SER A 77 1.95 -0.86 -3.93
C SER A 77 1.87 0.51 -4.57
N LYS A 78 3.02 1.11 -4.83
CA LYS A 78 3.12 2.39 -5.55
C LYS A 78 3.97 2.21 -6.81
N ASP A 79 3.47 2.70 -7.93
CA ASP A 79 4.22 2.82 -9.18
C ASP A 79 4.06 4.25 -9.70
N ASN A 80 5.15 5.00 -9.70
CA ASN A 80 5.16 6.44 -9.95
C ASN A 80 4.14 7.18 -9.07
N ASP A 81 3.16 7.86 -9.66
CA ASP A 81 2.12 8.61 -8.96
C ASP A 81 0.86 7.78 -8.66
N LEU A 82 0.83 6.51 -9.03
CA LEU A 82 -0.29 5.63 -8.75
C LEU A 82 -0.07 4.81 -7.48
N LEU A 83 -1.07 4.83 -6.60
CA LEU A 83 -1.08 4.05 -5.37
C LEU A 83 -2.23 3.04 -5.42
N PHE A 84 -1.91 1.78 -5.25
CA PHE A 84 -2.82 0.64 -5.23
C PHE A 84 -2.96 0.15 -3.80
N ILE A 85 -4.20 -0.04 -3.33
CA ILE A 85 -4.48 -0.49 -1.96
C ILE A 85 -5.51 -1.62 -2.00
N CYS A 86 -5.18 -2.74 -1.39
CA CYS A 86 -6.12 -3.82 -1.13
C CYS A 86 -6.92 -3.50 0.13
N ASP A 87 -8.24 -3.34 0.01
CA ASP A 87 -9.12 -2.96 1.12
C ASP A 87 -10.11 -4.08 1.48
N GLY A 88 -9.59 -5.31 1.59
CA GLY A 88 -10.36 -6.48 1.96
C GLY A 88 -11.53 -6.75 1.03
N ALA A 89 -12.74 -6.86 1.60
CA ALA A 89 -13.99 -7.07 0.86
C ALA A 89 -14.41 -5.88 -0.02
N ASP A 90 -13.89 -4.69 0.25
CA ASP A 90 -14.10 -3.50 -0.59
C ASP A 90 -13.29 -3.56 -1.90
N GLY A 91 -12.36 -4.52 -2.01
CA GLY A 91 -11.63 -4.82 -3.23
C GLY A 91 -10.35 -4.00 -3.40
N LEU A 92 -9.92 -3.83 -4.65
CA LEU A 92 -8.74 -3.04 -5.01
C LEU A 92 -9.14 -1.59 -5.24
N LYS A 93 -8.46 -0.66 -4.57
CA LYS A 93 -8.63 0.78 -4.76
C LYS A 93 -7.36 1.37 -5.39
N VAL A 94 -7.53 2.23 -6.38
CA VAL A 94 -6.45 2.91 -7.10
C VAL A 94 -6.60 4.41 -6.89
N PHE A 95 -5.50 5.06 -6.56
CA PHE A 95 -5.45 6.49 -6.25
C PHE A 95 -4.37 7.19 -7.06
N ASP A 96 -4.61 8.47 -7.34
CA ASP A 96 -3.57 9.43 -7.71
C ASP A 96 -2.90 9.94 -6.42
N ALA A 97 -1.62 9.68 -6.28
CA ALA A 97 -0.78 10.06 -5.17
C ALA A 97 0.31 11.07 -5.59
N THR A 98 0.09 11.83 -6.67
CA THR A 98 0.97 12.94 -7.09
C THR A 98 1.19 13.94 -5.94
N HIS A 99 0.17 14.14 -5.13
CA HIS A 99 0.21 14.97 -3.92
C HIS A 99 -0.08 14.12 -2.67
N ALA A 100 0.96 13.79 -1.92
CA ALA A 100 0.87 12.92 -0.76
C ALA A 100 -0.08 13.42 0.36
N ASP A 101 -0.26 14.73 0.48
CA ASP A 101 -1.20 15.37 1.40
C ASP A 101 -2.64 15.44 0.87
N ASN A 102 -2.85 15.12 -0.40
CA ASN A 102 -4.15 15.21 -1.08
C ASN A 102 -4.36 14.09 -2.12
N ILE A 103 -4.22 12.82 -1.69
CA ILE A 103 -4.43 11.65 -2.52
C ILE A 103 -5.89 11.59 -3.01
N GLN A 104 -6.09 11.38 -4.33
CA GLN A 104 -7.38 11.39 -4.98
C GLN A 104 -7.78 10.00 -5.46
N PRO A 105 -9.02 9.52 -5.20
CA PRO A 105 -9.48 8.24 -5.73
C PRO A 105 -9.63 8.32 -7.25
N LEU A 106 -9.14 7.30 -7.96
CA LEU A 106 -9.28 7.14 -9.40
C LEU A 106 -10.28 6.05 -9.76
N GLN A 107 -10.06 4.83 -9.23
CA GLN A 107 -10.87 3.68 -9.58
C GLN A 107 -10.94 2.69 -8.42
N GLN A 108 -12.05 1.93 -8.36
CA GLN A 108 -12.25 0.83 -7.41
C GLN A 108 -12.76 -0.40 -8.15
N PHE A 109 -12.15 -1.54 -7.87
CA PHE A 109 -12.56 -2.86 -8.36
C PHE A 109 -13.21 -3.63 -7.22
N THR A 110 -14.51 -3.80 -7.28
CA THR A 110 -15.32 -4.49 -6.27
C THR A 110 -15.62 -5.94 -6.66
N GLY A 111 -16.21 -6.70 -5.73
CA GLY A 111 -16.58 -8.11 -5.97
C GLY A 111 -15.42 -9.09 -5.83
N LEU A 112 -14.28 -8.64 -5.30
CA LEU A 112 -13.13 -9.47 -4.93
C LEU A 112 -12.67 -9.08 -3.52
N GLU A 113 -12.34 -10.07 -2.70
CA GLU A 113 -11.74 -9.86 -1.37
C GLU A 113 -10.22 -9.90 -1.53
N THR A 114 -9.58 -8.73 -1.42
CA THR A 114 -8.16 -8.53 -1.74
C THR A 114 -7.27 -8.54 -0.50
N TYR A 115 -6.02 -9.03 -0.66
CA TYR A 115 -5.04 -9.16 0.42
C TYR A 115 -3.73 -8.44 0.13
N ASP A 116 -3.22 -8.52 -1.10
CA ASP A 116 -1.93 -7.91 -1.45
C ASP A 116 -1.87 -7.52 -2.92
N VAL A 117 -1.01 -6.56 -3.25
CA VAL A 117 -0.81 -6.07 -4.62
C VAL A 117 0.65 -5.73 -4.86
N ILE A 118 1.12 -6.06 -6.06
CA ILE A 118 2.41 -5.63 -6.61
C ILE A 118 2.14 -4.93 -7.94
N ALA A 119 2.41 -3.63 -8.01
CA ALA A 119 2.25 -2.82 -9.21
C ALA A 119 3.63 -2.39 -9.71
N ASN A 120 3.92 -2.70 -10.98
CA ASN A 120 5.17 -2.34 -11.63
C ASN A 120 5.01 -2.36 -13.15
N ASN A 121 5.59 -1.37 -13.84
CA ASN A 121 5.64 -1.31 -15.31
C ASN A 121 4.24 -1.51 -15.96
N ASN A 122 3.25 -0.76 -15.50
CA ASN A 122 1.87 -0.78 -15.99
C ASN A 122 1.09 -2.09 -15.77
N VAL A 123 1.60 -3.00 -14.95
CA VAL A 123 0.91 -4.24 -14.59
C VAL A 123 0.82 -4.38 -13.07
N ALA A 124 -0.39 -4.60 -12.56
CA ALA A 124 -0.65 -4.90 -11.16
C ALA A 124 -1.06 -6.37 -10.99
N LEU A 125 -0.35 -7.08 -10.13
CA LEU A 125 -0.70 -8.41 -9.67
C LEU A 125 -1.40 -8.29 -8.32
N VAL A 126 -2.64 -8.74 -8.24
CA VAL A 126 -3.48 -8.62 -7.03
C VAL A 126 -3.81 -10.01 -6.51
N VAL A 127 -3.43 -10.26 -5.27
CA VAL A 127 -3.78 -11.49 -4.55
C VAL A 127 -5.15 -11.28 -3.89
N ALA A 128 -6.10 -12.16 -4.24
CA ALA A 128 -7.44 -12.16 -3.68
C ALA A 128 -7.82 -13.56 -3.18
N LYS A 129 -8.93 -13.65 -2.45
CA LYS A 129 -9.43 -14.87 -1.82
C LYS A 129 -9.63 -16.04 -2.79
N ASP A 130 -9.95 -15.75 -4.02
CA ASP A 130 -10.33 -16.73 -5.05
C ASP A 130 -9.33 -16.81 -6.22
N GLY A 131 -8.18 -16.15 -6.10
CA GLY A 131 -7.13 -16.22 -7.11
C GLY A 131 -6.19 -15.04 -7.15
N VAL A 132 -5.35 -15.04 -8.19
CA VAL A 132 -4.47 -13.93 -8.52
C VAL A 132 -4.99 -13.25 -9.78
N TYR A 133 -5.17 -11.95 -9.72
CA TYR A 133 -5.66 -11.11 -10.79
C TYR A 133 -4.53 -10.28 -11.36
N GLN A 134 -4.51 -10.09 -12.67
CA GLN A 134 -3.57 -9.24 -13.36
C GLN A 134 -4.32 -8.10 -14.04
N TYR A 135 -4.02 -6.87 -13.66
CA TYR A 135 -4.59 -5.65 -14.24
C TYR A 135 -3.53 -4.90 -15.05
N GLU A 136 -3.96 -4.28 -16.14
CA GLU A 136 -3.18 -3.34 -16.95
C GLU A 136 -3.62 -1.92 -16.59
N TYR A 137 -2.66 -0.99 -16.40
CA TYR A 137 -2.93 0.40 -15.99
C TYR A 137 -2.09 1.45 -16.74
N SER A 138 -1.57 1.14 -17.94
CA SER A 138 -0.88 2.15 -18.77
C SER A 138 -1.78 3.32 -19.13
N ASN A 139 -3.09 3.10 -19.16
CA ASN A 139 -4.10 4.13 -19.30
C ASN A 139 -4.95 4.19 -18.04
N ILE A 140 -4.71 5.21 -17.20
CA ILE A 140 -5.41 5.39 -15.92
C ILE A 140 -6.94 5.56 -16.06
N ASN A 141 -7.41 5.98 -17.23
CA ASN A 141 -8.84 6.10 -17.52
C ASN A 141 -9.48 4.77 -17.97
N ASN A 142 -8.67 3.73 -18.17
CA ASN A 142 -9.11 2.42 -18.63
C ASN A 142 -8.26 1.31 -18.00
N ILE A 143 -8.17 1.27 -16.69
CA ILE A 143 -7.54 0.15 -15.99
C ILE A 143 -8.44 -1.06 -16.13
N HIS A 144 -7.90 -2.19 -16.60
CA HIS A 144 -8.71 -3.37 -16.90
C HIS A 144 -8.02 -4.69 -16.59
N LEU A 145 -8.83 -5.71 -16.34
CA LEU A 145 -8.36 -7.06 -16.07
C LEU A 145 -7.76 -7.69 -17.34
N LEU A 146 -6.51 -8.14 -17.26
CA LEU A 146 -5.84 -8.92 -18.29
C LEU A 146 -6.10 -10.42 -18.12
N SER A 147 -5.95 -10.92 -16.92
CA SER A 147 -6.06 -12.34 -16.62
C SER A 147 -6.40 -12.61 -15.17
N LYS A 148 -6.89 -13.83 -14.91
CA LYS A 148 -7.11 -14.38 -13.57
C LYS A 148 -6.61 -15.80 -13.51
N ILE A 149 -5.82 -16.12 -12.47
CA ILE A 149 -5.48 -17.48 -12.08
C ILE A 149 -6.34 -17.83 -10.87
N SER A 150 -7.34 -18.67 -11.06
CA SER A 150 -8.25 -19.07 -9.98
C SER A 150 -7.61 -20.09 -9.06
N ILE A 151 -7.87 -19.99 -7.76
CA ILE A 151 -7.54 -21.05 -6.79
C ILE A 151 -8.64 -22.12 -6.89
N ILE A 152 -8.24 -23.32 -7.28
CA ILE A 152 -9.13 -24.50 -7.28
C ILE A 152 -9.16 -25.01 -5.83
N LYS A 153 -10.34 -25.00 -5.23
CA LYS A 153 -10.57 -25.61 -3.91
C LYS A 153 -10.88 -27.08 -4.04
#